data_b6ee8ba382d2e5952c15cf6a7d1c4590
#
_entry.id   b6ee8ba382d2e5952c15cf6a7d1c4590
#
_cell.length_a   1.000
_cell.length_b   1.000
_cell.length_c   1.000
_cell.angle_alpha   90.00
_cell.angle_beta   90.00
_cell.angle_gamma   90.00
#
_symmetry.space_group_name_H-M   'P 1'
#
loop_
_entity.id
_entity.type
_entity.pdbx_description
1 polymer ?
#
loop_
_entity_poly.entity_id
_entity_poly.type
_entity_poly.pdbx_seq_one_letter_code
_entity_poly.pdbx_strand_id
1 'polypeptide(L)'
;MIDDSATTPNARNVSRRSAVGAMALFAAGLVMPAPSVLRRRYRLFAHSTTEYSERAIRLVRGTVVVDMLNQFRFADTAIRPPLSEQWKRKPNAFTAANWEEYRTSGFRVFGVGEGASSYDGALRTIAEWNGFVAAYPQWFIRVGGAEDFARLATDEKIGILLDFQNADHFRTVDDVDTFWGLGQRSSQLTYNQTNRLGSGFLAETDGGLTDYGAQIIARMQKVGMAVDLAHAADRTTLDALAAATKPVIVSHSACRAVAPGHLRAKTDEMIVKLAKLGGVMGIPMIRFMVKLDEPVTIENVLDHFDHVAKTVGVEHAGIGGDLDLVGNANPVNSAEAKQEIPSNQPNFDRYHFHAGPDGKLAVPGLDHPKRTYDLAEGLIRRKYSDADIGLMLGGNWRRVLSSIWGV
;
A
#
# COMPACT_ATOMS: atom_id res chain seq x y z
N MET A 1 24.84 -75.12 15.49
CA MET A 1 24.36 -74.82 16.83
C MET A 1 24.16 -73.32 16.85
N ILE A 2 22.97 -72.83 16.53
CA ILE A 2 21.75 -72.71 17.29
C ILE A 2 21.64 -71.22 17.76
N ASP A 3 20.63 -70.58 17.78
CA ASP A 3 19.20 -70.79 17.91
C ASP A 3 18.41 -69.61 17.30
N ASP A 4 17.31 -69.97 16.76
CA ASP A 4 16.31 -69.12 16.18
C ASP A 4 15.29 -68.72 17.26
N SER A 5 14.95 -67.49 17.47
CA SER A 5 13.64 -67.13 17.99
C SER A 5 13.23 -65.71 17.55
N ALA A 6 12.45 -65.70 16.48
CA ALA A 6 11.67 -64.54 16.06
C ALA A 6 10.58 -64.20 17.10
N THR A 7 10.52 -62.96 17.51
CA THR A 7 9.32 -62.41 18.16
C THR A 7 8.92 -61.10 17.47
N THR A 8 7.80 -61.17 16.75
CA THR A 8 7.03 -60.03 16.24
C THR A 8 6.53 -59.17 17.38
N PRO A 9 6.62 -57.86 17.32
CA PRO A 9 5.94 -56.99 18.26
C PRO A 9 4.55 -56.58 17.73
N ASN A 10 3.59 -56.84 18.58
CA ASN A 10 2.20 -56.47 18.53
C ASN A 10 1.92 -55.03 18.05
N ALA A 11 0.93 -54.90 17.19
CA ALA A 11 0.24 -53.67 16.88
C ALA A 11 -0.36 -53.04 18.17
N ARG A 12 0.26 -52.01 18.69
CA ARG A 12 -0.31 -51.24 19.79
C ARG A 12 -1.28 -50.18 19.24
N ASN A 13 -2.51 -50.29 19.70
CA ASN A 13 -3.58 -49.30 19.55
C ASN A 13 -3.07 -47.87 19.78
N VAL A 14 -3.07 -47.06 18.74
CA VAL A 14 -2.88 -45.62 18.85
C VAL A 14 -4.18 -45.05 19.41
N SER A 15 -4.16 -44.62 20.67
CA SER A 15 -5.31 -44.07 21.35
C SER A 15 -5.75 -42.76 20.68
N ARG A 16 -7.07 -42.51 20.63
CA ARG A 16 -7.68 -41.28 20.13
C ARG A 16 -7.15 -39.98 20.77
N ARG A 17 -6.35 -40.06 21.82
CA ARG A 17 -5.67 -38.93 22.47
C ARG A 17 -4.45 -38.42 21.71
N SER A 18 -3.82 -39.23 20.87
CA SER A 18 -2.64 -38.86 20.07
C SER A 18 -3.02 -38.06 18.80
N ALA A 19 -4.25 -38.18 18.31
CA ALA A 19 -4.72 -37.44 17.14
C ALA A 19 -5.06 -35.96 17.46
N VAL A 20 -5.35 -35.64 18.72
CA VAL A 20 -5.64 -34.27 19.15
C VAL A 20 -4.34 -33.44 19.34
N GLY A 21 -3.24 -34.11 19.65
CA GLY A 21 -1.92 -33.45 19.81
C GLY A 21 -1.26 -33.05 18.50
N ALA A 22 -1.58 -33.71 17.39
CA ALA A 22 -0.98 -33.39 16.08
C ALA A 22 -1.63 -32.20 15.36
N MET A 23 -2.87 -31.82 15.74
CA MET A 23 -3.53 -30.58 15.23
C MET A 23 -3.11 -29.30 15.96
N ALA A 24 -2.42 -29.41 17.08
CA ALA A 24 -2.00 -28.26 17.90
C ALA A 24 -0.72 -27.57 17.40
N LEU A 25 0.03 -28.17 16.46
CA LEU A 25 1.33 -27.65 16.01
C LEU A 25 1.27 -26.74 14.77
N PHE A 26 0.08 -26.56 14.15
CA PHE A 26 -0.10 -25.61 13.05
C PHE A 26 -0.74 -24.27 13.46
N ALA A 27 -0.97 -24.04 14.74
CA ALA A 27 -1.64 -22.85 15.28
C ALA A 27 -0.71 -21.89 16.06
N ALA A 28 0.58 -21.90 15.77
CA ALA A 28 1.52 -20.95 16.39
C ALA A 28 1.24 -19.52 15.87
N GLY A 29 0.24 -18.85 16.46
CA GLY A 29 -0.16 -17.47 16.17
C GLY A 29 -1.65 -17.17 16.42
N LEU A 30 -2.49 -18.18 16.60
CA LEU A 30 -3.91 -17.99 16.92
C LEU A 30 -4.16 -18.25 18.41
N VAL A 31 -4.28 -17.21 19.21
CA VAL A 31 -4.81 -17.32 20.58
C VAL A 31 -6.32 -17.46 20.48
N MET A 32 -6.85 -18.68 20.64
CA MET A 32 -8.28 -18.97 20.56
C MET A 32 -8.90 -19.10 21.95
N PRO A 33 -9.76 -18.19 22.41
CA PRO A 33 -10.69 -18.50 23.50
C PRO A 33 -11.79 -19.45 23.00
N ALA A 34 -12.15 -20.47 23.80
CA ALA A 34 -13.09 -21.54 23.43
C ALA A 34 -14.45 -21.08 22.83
N PRO A 35 -15.05 -19.92 23.18
CA PRO A 35 -16.27 -19.43 22.55
C PRO A 35 -16.11 -18.91 21.10
N SER A 36 -14.92 -18.47 20.70
CA SER A 36 -14.66 -17.92 19.36
C SER A 36 -14.62 -19.01 18.28
N VAL A 37 -14.21 -20.23 18.63
CA VAL A 37 -14.19 -21.39 17.73
C VAL A 37 -15.61 -21.73 17.23
N LEU A 38 -16.61 -21.64 18.12
CA LEU A 38 -18.01 -21.88 17.76
C LEU A 38 -18.58 -20.79 16.84
N ARG A 39 -18.06 -19.56 16.93
CA ARG A 39 -18.47 -18.42 16.10
C ARG A 39 -17.67 -18.29 14.82
N ARG A 40 -16.64 -19.11 14.60
CA ARG A 40 -15.68 -19.02 13.46
C ARG A 40 -15.06 -17.63 13.32
N ARG A 41 -14.73 -17.02 14.46
CA ARG A 41 -14.04 -15.73 14.53
C ARG A 41 -12.79 -15.86 15.37
N TYR A 42 -11.71 -15.19 14.95
CA TYR A 42 -10.37 -15.41 15.48
C TYR A 42 -9.64 -14.09 15.75
N ARG A 43 -8.91 -14.04 16.86
CA ARG A 43 -7.96 -12.96 17.13
C ARG A 43 -6.62 -13.30 16.47
N LEU A 44 -6.06 -12.37 15.70
CA LEU A 44 -4.83 -12.61 14.95
C LEU A 44 -3.57 -12.16 15.70
N PHE A 45 -3.69 -11.45 16.81
CA PHE A 45 -2.56 -11.04 17.67
C PHE A 45 -3.04 -10.83 19.11
N ALA A 46 -2.12 -10.95 20.07
CA ALA A 46 -2.44 -11.03 21.49
C ALA A 46 -3.24 -9.83 22.04
N HIS A 47 -2.98 -8.63 21.52
CA HIS A 47 -3.63 -7.39 21.99
C HIS A 47 -4.79 -6.95 21.07
N SER A 48 -5.19 -7.78 20.09
CA SER A 48 -6.31 -7.43 19.22
C SER A 48 -7.63 -7.47 20.00
N THR A 49 -8.39 -6.40 19.94
CA THR A 49 -9.78 -6.34 20.38
C THR A 49 -10.74 -6.86 19.32
N THR A 50 -10.29 -6.94 18.06
CA THR A 50 -11.07 -7.38 16.90
C THR A 50 -10.92 -8.89 16.70
N GLU A 51 -12.04 -9.56 16.46
CA GLU A 51 -12.11 -10.94 15.99
C GLU A 51 -12.50 -10.95 14.52
N TYR A 52 -11.69 -11.64 13.70
CA TYR A 52 -11.90 -11.72 12.25
C TYR A 52 -12.59 -13.02 11.87
N SER A 53 -13.49 -12.96 10.87
CA SER A 53 -14.14 -14.14 10.32
C SER A 53 -13.14 -15.02 9.57
N GLU A 54 -13.42 -16.33 9.52
CA GLU A 54 -12.66 -17.26 8.68
C GLU A 54 -12.65 -16.82 7.21
N ARG A 55 -13.75 -16.21 6.74
CA ARG A 55 -13.87 -15.68 5.37
C ARG A 55 -12.85 -14.56 5.13
N ALA A 56 -12.76 -13.56 6.01
CA ALA A 56 -11.80 -12.46 5.89
C ALA A 56 -10.35 -12.97 5.94
N ILE A 57 -10.06 -13.90 6.88
CA ILE A 57 -8.73 -14.49 7.00
C ILE A 57 -8.33 -15.23 5.72
N ARG A 58 -9.23 -16.04 5.16
CA ARG A 58 -9.00 -16.78 3.92
C ARG A 58 -8.77 -15.84 2.74
N LEU A 59 -9.58 -14.78 2.59
CA LEU A 59 -9.46 -13.81 1.52
C LEU A 59 -8.12 -13.07 1.56
N VAL A 60 -7.72 -12.55 2.72
CA VAL A 60 -6.44 -11.84 2.87
C VAL A 60 -5.26 -12.78 2.59
N ARG A 61 -5.27 -14.00 3.15
CA ARG A 61 -4.18 -14.97 2.95
C ARG A 61 -4.11 -15.53 1.54
N GLY A 62 -5.25 -15.62 0.85
CA GLY A 62 -5.34 -16.12 -0.54
C GLY A 62 -5.09 -15.06 -1.60
N THR A 63 -4.87 -13.79 -1.21
CA THR A 63 -4.66 -12.68 -2.14
C THR A 63 -3.25 -12.12 -1.99
N VAL A 64 -2.60 -11.78 -3.10
CA VAL A 64 -1.42 -10.91 -3.08
C VAL A 64 -1.91 -9.48 -2.82
N VAL A 65 -2.06 -9.13 -1.54
CA VAL A 65 -2.55 -7.81 -1.13
C VAL A 65 -1.50 -6.75 -1.44
N VAL A 66 -1.92 -5.69 -2.15
CA VAL A 66 -1.05 -4.61 -2.61
C VAL A 66 -1.47 -3.30 -1.94
N ASP A 67 -0.57 -2.66 -1.25
CA ASP A 67 -0.69 -1.26 -0.83
C ASP A 67 0.18 -0.41 -1.76
N MET A 68 -0.46 0.35 -2.64
CA MET A 68 0.25 1.06 -3.70
C MET A 68 0.95 2.32 -3.23
N LEU A 69 0.62 2.82 -2.04
CA LEU A 69 1.44 3.78 -1.32
C LEU A 69 1.53 3.42 0.15
N ASN A 70 2.72 3.06 0.57
CA ASN A 70 3.04 2.71 1.95
C ASN A 70 4.35 3.38 2.37
N GLN A 71 4.35 3.97 3.54
CA GLN A 71 5.54 4.63 4.11
C GLN A 71 6.55 3.60 4.67
N PHE A 72 6.33 2.32 4.46
CA PHE A 72 7.05 1.18 5.00
C PHE A 72 7.09 1.25 6.54
N ARG A 73 8.19 1.57 7.20
CA ARG A 73 8.19 1.94 8.61
C ARG A 73 8.97 3.24 8.78
N PHE A 74 8.26 4.30 8.49
CA PHE A 74 8.85 5.62 8.43
C PHE A 74 8.92 6.30 9.79
N ALA A 75 7.98 6.05 10.65
CA ALA A 75 7.65 6.96 11.71
C ALA A 75 7.59 6.35 13.11
N ASP A 76 8.74 5.89 13.60
CA ASP A 76 8.93 5.96 15.03
C ASP A 76 9.66 7.28 15.35
N THR A 77 8.95 8.36 15.70
CA THR A 77 9.54 9.68 16.00
C THR A 77 10.49 9.65 17.18
N ALA A 78 10.35 8.65 18.07
CA ALA A 78 11.30 8.45 19.16
C ALA A 78 12.66 7.93 18.68
N ILE A 79 12.72 7.40 17.45
CA ILE A 79 13.94 6.82 16.87
C ILE A 79 14.43 7.71 15.73
N ARG A 80 15.56 8.35 15.90
CA ARG A 80 16.24 9.14 14.84
C ARG A 80 17.56 8.49 14.44
N PRO A 81 17.81 8.20 13.16
CA PRO A 81 16.88 8.28 12.01
C PRO A 81 15.76 7.23 12.07
N PRO A 82 14.69 7.40 11.28
CA PRO A 82 13.57 6.44 11.22
C PRO A 82 14.03 5.00 11.01
N LEU A 83 13.21 4.01 11.42
CA LEU A 83 13.61 2.60 11.33
C LEU A 83 13.90 2.16 9.89
N SER A 84 13.10 2.60 8.92
CA SER A 84 13.32 2.29 7.50
C SER A 84 14.68 2.79 7.00
N GLU A 85 15.10 3.97 7.42
CA GLU A 85 16.42 4.53 7.10
C GLU A 85 17.56 3.72 7.74
N GLN A 86 17.38 3.25 8.98
CA GLN A 86 18.35 2.39 9.63
C GLN A 86 18.46 1.04 8.91
N TRP A 87 17.33 0.44 8.53
CA TRP A 87 17.31 -0.84 7.83
C TRP A 87 17.95 -0.78 6.45
N LYS A 88 17.77 0.33 5.71
CA LYS A 88 18.41 0.55 4.41
C LYS A 88 19.92 0.75 4.50
N ARG A 89 20.41 1.35 5.59
CA ARG A 89 21.80 1.80 5.71
C ARG A 89 22.70 0.92 6.59
N LYS A 90 22.11 0.14 7.51
CA LYS A 90 22.89 -0.69 8.45
C LYS A 90 22.73 -2.18 8.12
N PRO A 91 23.81 -2.90 7.84
CA PRO A 91 23.74 -4.36 7.68
C PRO A 91 23.10 -5.04 8.89
N ASN A 92 22.26 -6.03 8.65
CA ASN A 92 21.56 -6.82 9.67
C ASN A 92 20.65 -6.03 10.64
N ALA A 93 20.30 -4.78 10.33
CA ALA A 93 19.41 -3.99 11.15
C ALA A 93 17.94 -4.44 11.07
N PHE A 94 17.52 -5.00 9.92
CA PHE A 94 16.21 -5.64 9.80
C PHE A 94 16.31 -7.08 10.31
N THR A 95 15.49 -7.42 11.30
CA THR A 95 15.57 -8.68 12.04
C THR A 95 14.43 -9.64 11.68
N ALA A 96 14.53 -10.91 12.10
CA ALA A 96 13.44 -11.88 11.98
C ALA A 96 12.16 -11.43 12.72
N ALA A 97 12.28 -10.69 13.82
CA ALA A 97 11.12 -10.13 14.53
C ALA A 97 10.42 -9.05 13.69
N ASN A 98 11.20 -8.18 13.02
CA ASN A 98 10.62 -7.21 12.07
C ASN A 98 9.93 -7.94 10.90
N TRP A 99 10.59 -8.97 10.35
CA TRP A 99 10.00 -9.79 9.30
C TRP A 99 8.64 -10.36 9.69
N GLU A 100 8.52 -10.90 10.90
CA GLU A 100 7.26 -11.51 11.38
C GLU A 100 6.10 -10.50 11.44
N GLU A 101 6.37 -9.23 11.79
CA GLU A 101 5.35 -8.18 11.76
C GLU A 101 4.83 -7.96 10.32
N TYR A 102 5.73 -7.86 9.34
CA TYR A 102 5.38 -7.67 7.93
C TYR A 102 4.66 -8.89 7.37
N ARG A 103 5.23 -10.08 7.57
CA ARG A 103 4.67 -11.34 7.09
C ARG A 103 3.24 -11.58 7.57
N THR A 104 2.96 -11.24 8.82
CA THR A 104 1.64 -11.47 9.44
C THR A 104 0.65 -10.33 9.24
N SER A 105 1.05 -9.23 8.61
CA SER A 105 0.17 -8.09 8.34
C SER A 105 -0.91 -8.38 7.29
N GLY A 106 -0.67 -9.35 6.43
CA GLY A 106 -1.51 -9.65 5.27
C GLY A 106 -1.11 -8.88 4.01
N PHE A 107 -0.34 -7.81 4.10
CA PHE A 107 0.23 -7.15 2.93
C PHE A 107 1.31 -8.02 2.27
N ARG A 108 1.35 -8.01 0.95
CA ARG A 108 2.31 -8.78 0.16
C ARG A 108 3.13 -7.91 -0.79
N VAL A 109 2.66 -6.74 -1.16
CA VAL A 109 3.40 -5.75 -1.96
C VAL A 109 3.23 -4.37 -1.34
N PHE A 110 4.34 -3.68 -1.19
CA PHE A 110 4.41 -2.28 -0.77
C PHE A 110 4.94 -1.43 -1.93
N GLY A 111 4.11 -0.51 -2.43
CA GLY A 111 4.58 0.64 -3.19
C GLY A 111 5.21 1.62 -2.20
N VAL A 112 6.52 1.74 -2.23
CA VAL A 112 7.22 2.60 -1.27
C VAL A 112 7.22 4.03 -1.79
N GLY A 113 6.46 4.89 -1.11
CA GLY A 113 6.27 6.29 -1.49
C GLY A 113 7.47 7.14 -1.11
N GLU A 114 8.49 7.16 -1.97
CA GLU A 114 9.68 7.96 -1.73
C GLU A 114 9.56 9.34 -2.36
N GLY A 115 10.17 10.34 -1.71
CA GLY A 115 10.32 11.68 -2.24
C GLY A 115 11.76 11.94 -2.68
N ALA A 116 11.94 12.51 -3.88
CA ALA A 116 13.25 12.98 -4.30
C ALA A 116 13.12 14.32 -5.02
N SER A 117 13.74 15.35 -4.45
CA SER A 117 13.75 16.71 -5.01
C SER A 117 14.87 16.90 -6.04
N SER A 118 15.75 15.91 -6.24
CA SER A 118 16.89 15.98 -7.15
C SER A 118 17.23 14.61 -7.74
N TYR A 119 17.93 14.64 -8.87
CA TYR A 119 18.43 13.45 -9.55
C TYR A 119 19.34 12.61 -8.64
N ASP A 120 20.33 13.24 -7.98
CA ASP A 120 21.25 12.53 -7.09
C ASP A 120 20.55 11.98 -5.84
N GLY A 121 19.52 12.69 -5.34
CA GLY A 121 18.68 12.19 -4.26
C GLY A 121 17.93 10.93 -4.68
N ALA A 122 17.32 10.93 -5.86
CA ALA A 122 16.61 9.77 -6.40
C ALA A 122 17.55 8.57 -6.64
N LEU A 123 18.75 8.80 -7.19
CA LEU A 123 19.76 7.74 -7.33
C LEU A 123 20.10 7.10 -5.99
N ARG A 124 20.32 7.92 -4.97
CA ARG A 124 20.65 7.43 -3.62
C ARG A 124 19.51 6.60 -3.04
N THR A 125 18.28 7.08 -3.14
CA THR A 125 17.08 6.37 -2.65
C THR A 125 16.93 5.01 -3.33
N ILE A 126 17.09 4.95 -4.67
CA ILE A 126 17.00 3.67 -5.39
C ILE A 126 18.16 2.73 -4.98
N ALA A 127 19.36 3.26 -4.83
CA ALA A 127 20.51 2.46 -4.40
C ALA A 127 20.30 1.87 -2.99
N GLU A 128 19.75 2.66 -2.06
CA GLU A 128 19.44 2.21 -0.70
C GLU A 128 18.37 1.10 -0.70
N TRP A 129 17.30 1.25 -1.47
CA TRP A 129 16.25 0.23 -1.57
C TRP A 129 16.73 -1.04 -2.27
N ASN A 130 17.49 -0.91 -3.36
CA ASN A 130 18.09 -2.07 -4.03
C ASN A 130 19.07 -2.80 -3.09
N GLY A 131 19.87 -2.07 -2.32
CA GLY A 131 20.75 -2.61 -1.29
C GLY A 131 19.99 -3.34 -0.19
N PHE A 132 18.87 -2.76 0.29
CA PHE A 132 18.02 -3.37 1.30
C PHE A 132 17.42 -4.69 0.80
N VAL A 133 16.80 -4.70 -0.37
CA VAL A 133 16.21 -5.93 -0.93
C VAL A 133 17.28 -6.99 -1.17
N ALA A 134 18.45 -6.61 -1.66
CA ALA A 134 19.58 -7.53 -1.90
C ALA A 134 20.17 -8.09 -0.59
N ALA A 135 20.12 -7.33 0.50
CA ALA A 135 20.61 -7.78 1.81
C ALA A 135 19.69 -8.82 2.48
N TYR A 136 18.40 -8.84 2.12
CA TYR A 136 17.40 -9.72 2.73
C TYR A 136 16.61 -10.53 1.68
N PRO A 137 17.30 -11.27 0.76
CA PRO A 137 16.65 -11.97 -0.35
C PRO A 137 15.74 -13.12 0.10
N GLN A 138 15.90 -13.60 1.34
CA GLN A 138 15.02 -14.59 1.94
C GLN A 138 13.64 -14.02 2.27
N TRP A 139 13.49 -12.70 2.43
CA TRP A 139 12.26 -12.03 2.86
C TRP A 139 11.65 -11.10 1.82
N PHE A 140 12.48 -10.51 0.96
CA PHE A 140 12.02 -9.51 0.01
C PHE A 140 12.38 -9.84 -1.42
N ILE A 141 11.55 -9.36 -2.34
CA ILE A 141 11.88 -9.24 -3.77
C ILE A 141 11.54 -7.83 -4.24
N ARG A 142 12.29 -7.35 -5.23
CA ARG A 142 11.88 -6.14 -5.96
C ARG A 142 10.80 -6.53 -6.96
N VAL A 143 9.68 -5.81 -6.96
CA VAL A 143 8.61 -5.97 -7.95
C VAL A 143 8.93 -5.11 -9.15
N GLY A 144 9.19 -5.73 -10.29
CA GLY A 144 9.58 -5.07 -11.53
C GLY A 144 8.83 -5.53 -12.76
N GLY A 145 8.08 -6.64 -12.66
CA GLY A 145 7.33 -7.25 -13.75
C GLY A 145 6.13 -8.07 -13.27
N ALA A 146 5.32 -8.52 -14.22
CA ALA A 146 4.12 -9.32 -13.94
C ALA A 146 4.45 -10.68 -13.31
N GLU A 147 5.59 -11.26 -13.65
CA GLU A 147 6.11 -12.52 -13.12
C GLU A 147 6.38 -12.45 -11.61
N ASP A 148 6.72 -11.29 -11.08
CA ASP A 148 6.96 -11.13 -9.64
C ASP A 148 5.67 -11.30 -8.83
N PHE A 149 4.52 -10.89 -9.37
CA PHE A 149 3.23 -11.17 -8.74
C PHE A 149 2.90 -12.66 -8.72
N ALA A 150 3.26 -13.41 -9.77
CA ALA A 150 3.09 -14.85 -9.80
C ALA A 150 3.98 -15.54 -8.76
N ARG A 151 5.23 -15.10 -8.62
CA ARG A 151 6.16 -15.57 -7.58
C ARG A 151 5.62 -15.27 -6.17
N LEU A 152 5.14 -14.06 -5.94
CA LEU A 152 4.58 -13.67 -4.64
C LEU A 152 3.30 -14.45 -4.28
N ALA A 153 2.56 -14.96 -5.25
CA ALA A 153 1.39 -15.80 -4.99
C ALA A 153 1.75 -17.17 -4.38
N THR A 154 2.95 -17.66 -4.63
CA THR A 154 3.43 -19.00 -4.18
C THR A 154 4.55 -18.93 -3.13
N ASP A 155 5.20 -17.78 -2.96
CA ASP A 155 6.29 -17.56 -2.01
C ASP A 155 5.79 -16.68 -0.85
N GLU A 156 6.31 -16.87 0.35
CA GLU A 156 5.94 -16.03 1.52
C GLU A 156 6.63 -14.64 1.51
N LYS A 157 7.47 -14.34 0.53
CA LYS A 157 8.19 -13.06 0.43
C LYS A 157 7.24 -11.87 0.25
N ILE A 158 7.78 -10.70 0.53
CA ILE A 158 7.15 -9.40 0.33
C ILE A 158 7.80 -8.70 -0.86
N GLY A 159 6.97 -8.14 -1.71
CA GLY A 159 7.38 -7.32 -2.84
C GLY A 159 7.58 -5.86 -2.45
N ILE A 160 8.70 -5.29 -2.89
CA ILE A 160 8.97 -3.85 -2.82
C ILE A 160 8.88 -3.28 -4.23
N LEU A 161 7.93 -2.39 -4.45
CA LEU A 161 7.74 -1.64 -5.68
C LEU A 161 8.28 -0.23 -5.48
N LEU A 162 9.27 0.16 -6.28
CA LEU A 162 9.89 1.48 -6.16
C LEU A 162 9.01 2.52 -6.86
N ASP A 163 8.41 3.39 -6.07
CA ASP A 163 7.56 4.49 -6.47
C ASP A 163 8.12 5.83 -5.97
N PHE A 164 7.96 6.88 -6.76
CA PHE A 164 8.33 8.23 -6.37
C PHE A 164 7.10 9.15 -6.36
N GLN A 165 6.93 9.90 -5.27
CA GLN A 165 5.80 10.80 -5.11
C GLN A 165 5.95 12.15 -5.87
N ASN A 166 6.97 12.26 -6.72
CA ASN A 166 7.15 13.38 -7.67
C ASN A 166 8.02 12.92 -8.85
N ALA A 167 8.20 13.80 -9.83
CA ALA A 167 9.05 13.57 -11.00
C ALA A 167 10.15 14.65 -11.18
N ASP A 168 10.48 15.39 -10.11
CA ASP A 168 11.49 16.45 -10.15
C ASP A 168 12.89 15.96 -10.46
N HIS A 169 13.14 14.68 -10.22
CA HIS A 169 14.41 14.01 -10.52
C HIS A 169 14.64 13.77 -12.02
N PHE A 170 13.62 13.82 -12.87
CA PHE A 170 13.78 13.74 -14.32
C PHE A 170 14.23 15.12 -14.85
N ARG A 171 15.53 15.29 -15.09
CA ARG A 171 16.12 16.53 -15.64
C ARG A 171 15.85 16.63 -17.14
N THR A 172 15.87 15.46 -17.81
CA THR A 172 15.58 15.27 -19.23
C THR A 172 14.63 14.09 -19.43
N VAL A 173 14.07 13.96 -20.62
CA VAL A 173 13.21 12.84 -20.99
C VAL A 173 13.95 11.49 -20.90
N ASP A 174 15.24 11.46 -21.21
CA ASP A 174 16.06 10.25 -21.17
C ASP A 174 16.36 9.76 -19.74
N ASP A 175 16.22 10.63 -18.74
CA ASP A 175 16.35 10.20 -17.34
C ASP A 175 15.28 9.16 -16.96
N VAL A 176 14.12 9.15 -17.62
CA VAL A 176 13.07 8.13 -17.42
C VAL A 176 13.61 6.73 -17.68
N ASP A 177 14.39 6.53 -18.75
CA ASP A 177 15.02 5.24 -19.08
C ASP A 177 16.04 4.83 -18.04
N THR A 178 16.83 5.79 -17.57
CA THR A 178 17.84 5.57 -16.54
C THR A 178 17.19 5.04 -15.28
N PHE A 179 16.15 5.73 -14.78
CA PHE A 179 15.45 5.34 -13.56
C PHE A 179 14.65 4.05 -13.72
N TRP A 180 14.03 3.82 -14.89
CA TRP A 180 13.44 2.53 -15.24
C TRP A 180 14.46 1.40 -15.14
N GLY A 181 15.64 1.58 -15.76
CA GLY A 181 16.73 0.60 -15.69
C GLY A 181 17.21 0.31 -14.28
N LEU A 182 17.21 1.31 -13.40
CA LEU A 182 17.56 1.19 -11.99
C LEU A 182 16.45 0.53 -11.14
N GLY A 183 15.24 0.40 -11.69
CA GLY A 183 14.14 -0.32 -11.06
C GLY A 183 12.99 0.50 -10.55
N GLN A 184 12.94 1.81 -10.81
CA GLN A 184 11.73 2.60 -10.60
C GLN A 184 10.60 2.08 -11.49
N ARG A 185 9.40 1.93 -10.94
CA ARG A 185 8.25 1.37 -11.67
C ARG A 185 7.04 2.28 -11.72
N SER A 186 7.02 3.32 -10.90
CA SER A 186 5.99 4.34 -10.85
C SER A 186 6.60 5.70 -10.52
N SER A 187 5.98 6.77 -10.97
CA SER A 187 6.28 8.14 -10.57
C SER A 187 5.04 9.02 -10.64
N GLN A 188 4.78 9.75 -9.60
CA GLN A 188 3.83 10.85 -9.65
C GLN A 188 4.42 12.00 -10.49
N LEU A 189 3.56 12.75 -11.17
CA LEU A 189 4.01 13.91 -11.95
C LEU A 189 4.43 15.06 -11.06
N THR A 190 3.62 15.34 -10.03
CA THR A 190 3.82 16.41 -9.06
C THR A 190 3.64 15.88 -7.65
N TYR A 191 4.24 16.55 -6.67
CA TYR A 191 3.82 16.46 -5.28
C TYR A 191 2.79 17.59 -4.99
N ASN A 192 2.85 18.21 -3.84
CA ASN A 192 1.85 19.19 -3.39
C ASN A 192 1.87 20.49 -4.19
N GLN A 193 3.04 20.95 -4.64
CA GLN A 193 3.25 22.24 -5.30
C GLN A 193 3.43 22.07 -6.82
N THR A 194 3.45 23.18 -7.54
CA THR A 194 3.80 23.22 -8.96
C THR A 194 5.27 22.85 -9.14
N ASN A 195 5.55 22.03 -10.14
CA ASN A 195 6.88 21.71 -10.63
C ASN A 195 6.98 21.90 -12.16
N ARG A 196 8.06 21.40 -12.76
CA ARG A 196 8.29 21.53 -14.22
C ARG A 196 7.27 20.77 -15.07
N LEU A 197 6.55 19.78 -14.51
CA LEU A 197 5.62 18.92 -15.25
C LEU A 197 4.18 19.41 -15.19
N GLY A 198 3.79 20.05 -14.10
CA GLY A 198 2.42 20.49 -13.88
C GLY A 198 2.20 21.08 -12.49
N SER A 199 0.94 21.30 -12.16
CA SER A 199 0.53 21.84 -10.86
C SER A 199 0.15 20.71 -9.91
N GLY A 200 0.68 20.75 -8.68
CA GLY A 200 0.20 19.94 -7.56
C GLY A 200 -1.05 20.58 -6.94
N PHE A 201 -1.79 19.80 -6.15
CA PHE A 201 -3.12 20.21 -5.62
C PHE A 201 -3.08 21.42 -4.67
N LEU A 202 -1.92 21.81 -4.11
CA LEU A 202 -1.74 23.02 -3.30
C LEU A 202 -1.23 24.23 -4.10
N ALA A 203 -1.03 24.10 -5.41
CA ALA A 203 -0.66 25.24 -6.24
C ALA A 203 -1.70 26.36 -6.11
N GLU A 204 -1.26 27.61 -6.05
CA GLU A 204 -2.17 28.77 -6.02
C GLU A 204 -3.00 28.87 -7.30
N THR A 205 -2.36 28.54 -8.43
CA THR A 205 -3.01 28.47 -9.74
C THR A 205 -2.72 27.12 -10.36
N ASP A 206 -3.77 26.38 -10.73
CA ASP A 206 -3.63 25.17 -11.50
C ASP A 206 -3.42 25.50 -12.99
N GLY A 207 -2.15 25.55 -13.38
CA GLY A 207 -1.74 25.80 -14.77
C GLY A 207 -1.97 24.62 -15.72
N GLY A 208 -2.29 23.45 -15.20
CA GLY A 208 -2.40 22.19 -15.96
C GLY A 208 -1.05 21.53 -16.23
N LEU A 209 -1.07 20.56 -17.15
CA LEU A 209 0.11 19.82 -17.59
C LEU A 209 0.96 20.70 -18.53
N THR A 210 2.28 20.68 -18.33
CA THR A 210 3.21 21.38 -19.25
C THR A 210 3.54 20.51 -20.47
N ASP A 211 4.10 21.12 -21.52
CA ASP A 211 4.64 20.39 -22.68
C ASP A 211 5.73 19.39 -22.27
N TYR A 212 6.55 19.78 -21.29
CA TYR A 212 7.57 18.86 -20.73
C TYR A 212 6.91 17.70 -19.97
N GLY A 213 5.87 17.98 -19.19
CA GLY A 213 5.08 16.94 -18.52
C GLY A 213 4.48 15.95 -19.50
N ALA A 214 3.95 16.41 -20.64
CA ALA A 214 3.43 15.55 -21.68
C ALA A 214 4.52 14.64 -22.33
N GLN A 215 5.74 15.17 -22.53
CA GLN A 215 6.88 14.39 -23.02
C GLN A 215 7.31 13.32 -22.01
N ILE A 216 7.33 13.65 -20.72
CA ILE A 216 7.63 12.69 -19.65
C ILE A 216 6.59 11.60 -19.60
N ILE A 217 5.28 11.91 -19.65
CA ILE A 217 4.19 10.92 -19.72
C ILE A 217 4.42 9.97 -20.89
N ALA A 218 4.65 10.50 -22.09
CA ALA A 218 4.88 9.70 -23.28
C ALA A 218 6.06 8.76 -23.13
N ARG A 219 7.15 9.23 -22.52
CA ARG A 219 8.34 8.40 -22.28
C ARG A 219 8.10 7.34 -21.21
N MET A 220 7.48 7.70 -20.07
CA MET A 220 7.10 6.75 -19.03
C MET A 220 6.24 5.62 -19.62
N GLN A 221 5.21 5.95 -20.39
CA GLN A 221 4.35 4.96 -21.04
C GLN A 221 5.08 4.11 -22.08
N LYS A 222 6.10 4.66 -22.76
CA LYS A 222 6.91 3.92 -23.73
C LYS A 222 7.76 2.86 -23.06
N VAL A 223 8.41 3.18 -21.92
CA VAL A 223 9.26 2.23 -21.17
C VAL A 223 8.47 1.30 -20.25
N GLY A 224 7.17 1.58 -20.02
CA GLY A 224 6.34 0.82 -19.11
C GLY A 224 6.45 1.29 -17.65
N MET A 225 6.79 2.55 -17.39
CA MET A 225 6.70 3.14 -16.05
C MET A 225 5.30 3.68 -15.82
N ALA A 226 4.68 3.35 -14.68
CA ALA A 226 3.35 3.82 -14.33
C ALA A 226 3.36 5.35 -14.08
N VAL A 227 2.47 6.06 -14.77
CA VAL A 227 2.19 7.48 -14.50
C VAL A 227 1.18 7.55 -13.38
N ASP A 228 1.54 8.20 -12.27
CA ASP A 228 0.68 8.37 -11.11
C ASP A 228 0.23 9.82 -10.97
N LEU A 229 -1.08 10.02 -10.80
CA LEU A 229 -1.74 11.32 -10.74
C LEU A 229 -2.21 11.68 -9.31
N ALA A 230 -1.73 10.97 -8.30
CA ALA A 230 -2.25 11.08 -6.95
C ALA A 230 -2.22 12.52 -6.41
N HIS A 231 -1.12 13.26 -6.48
CA HIS A 231 -0.98 14.63 -5.99
C HIS A 231 -1.27 15.72 -7.04
N ALA A 232 -1.52 15.35 -8.30
CA ALA A 232 -1.79 16.32 -9.35
C ALA A 232 -3.10 17.09 -9.10
N ALA A 233 -3.07 18.41 -9.36
CA ALA A 233 -4.23 19.29 -9.32
C ALA A 233 -5.26 18.89 -10.40
N ASP A 234 -6.44 19.47 -10.35
CA ASP A 234 -7.59 19.04 -11.18
C ASP A 234 -7.30 19.14 -12.68
N ARG A 235 -6.86 20.31 -13.14
CA ARG A 235 -6.53 20.53 -14.54
C ARG A 235 -5.34 19.68 -14.97
N THR A 236 -4.27 19.65 -14.16
CA THR A 236 -3.12 18.77 -14.42
C THR A 236 -3.54 17.31 -14.55
N THR A 237 -4.44 16.83 -13.68
CA THR A 237 -4.98 15.47 -13.75
C THR A 237 -5.75 15.24 -15.06
N LEU A 238 -6.65 16.16 -15.44
CA LEU A 238 -7.47 16.02 -16.65
C LEU A 238 -6.62 16.09 -17.92
N ASP A 239 -5.64 16.99 -17.98
CA ASP A 239 -4.71 17.13 -19.11
C ASP A 239 -3.84 15.88 -19.25
N ALA A 240 -3.33 15.33 -18.12
CA ALA A 240 -2.53 14.10 -18.13
C ALA A 240 -3.37 12.88 -18.58
N LEU A 241 -4.63 12.77 -18.13
CA LEU A 241 -5.55 11.73 -18.59
C LEU A 241 -5.85 11.85 -20.09
N ALA A 242 -5.90 13.06 -20.62
CA ALA A 242 -6.09 13.30 -22.05
C ALA A 242 -4.83 12.99 -22.89
N ALA A 243 -3.64 13.24 -22.34
CA ALA A 243 -2.36 12.95 -22.98
C ALA A 243 -1.99 11.46 -22.95
N ALA A 244 -2.51 10.71 -21.99
CA ALA A 244 -2.16 9.30 -21.80
C ALA A 244 -2.80 8.41 -22.86
N THR A 245 -2.01 7.46 -23.38
CA THR A 245 -2.44 6.45 -24.38
C THR A 245 -2.50 5.03 -23.79
N LYS A 246 -1.99 4.82 -22.58
CA LYS A 246 -2.02 3.59 -21.81
C LYS A 246 -2.62 3.84 -20.42
N PRO A 247 -2.97 2.80 -19.68
CA PRO A 247 -3.45 2.98 -18.30
C PRO A 247 -2.51 3.86 -17.46
N VAL A 248 -3.11 4.70 -16.65
CA VAL A 248 -2.44 5.49 -15.60
C VAL A 248 -3.03 5.11 -14.25
N ILE A 249 -2.40 5.50 -13.17
CA ILE A 249 -2.87 5.18 -11.83
C ILE A 249 -3.07 6.45 -11.00
N VAL A 250 -3.82 6.30 -9.93
CA VAL A 250 -3.86 7.20 -8.79
C VAL A 250 -3.52 6.35 -7.58
N SER A 251 -2.26 6.35 -7.15
CA SER A 251 -1.77 5.44 -6.11
C SER A 251 -2.54 5.58 -4.80
N HIS A 252 -2.92 6.81 -4.43
CA HIS A 252 -3.66 7.10 -3.19
C HIS A 252 -4.44 8.41 -3.31
N SER A 253 -5.76 8.31 -3.32
CA SER A 253 -6.66 9.48 -3.30
C SER A 253 -8.08 9.12 -2.88
N ALA A 254 -8.78 10.10 -2.32
CA ALA A 254 -10.19 10.01 -1.97
C ALA A 254 -11.10 10.41 -3.15
N CYS A 255 -12.39 10.12 -3.05
CA CYS A 255 -13.42 10.59 -3.97
C CYS A 255 -13.98 11.92 -3.47
N ARG A 256 -13.96 12.97 -4.29
CA ARG A 256 -14.45 14.30 -3.90
C ARG A 256 -15.96 14.31 -3.61
N ALA A 257 -16.72 13.47 -4.27
CA ALA A 257 -18.15 13.30 -4.00
C ALA A 257 -18.44 12.79 -2.57
N VAL A 258 -17.49 12.01 -1.99
CA VAL A 258 -17.58 11.47 -0.63
C VAL A 258 -16.96 12.42 0.40
N ALA A 259 -15.89 13.13 0.02
CA ALA A 259 -15.22 14.15 0.84
C ALA A 259 -15.30 15.53 0.17
N PRO A 260 -16.48 16.20 0.16
CA PRO A 260 -16.67 17.48 -0.52
C PRO A 260 -15.72 18.55 0.02
N GLY A 261 -15.18 19.37 -0.88
CA GLY A 261 -14.24 20.44 -0.52
C GLY A 261 -12.78 19.99 -0.39
N HIS A 262 -12.51 18.70 -0.39
CA HIS A 262 -11.13 18.20 -0.29
C HIS A 262 -10.40 18.33 -1.63
N LEU A 263 -9.47 19.28 -1.73
CA LEU A 263 -8.74 19.59 -2.97
C LEU A 263 -7.91 18.40 -3.50
N ARG A 264 -7.43 17.53 -2.60
CA ARG A 264 -6.63 16.35 -2.91
C ARG A 264 -7.46 15.21 -3.52
N ALA A 265 -8.79 15.20 -3.26
CA ALA A 265 -9.70 14.16 -3.73
C ALA A 265 -10.00 14.30 -5.22
N LYS A 266 -10.15 13.19 -5.94
CA LYS A 266 -10.46 13.16 -7.36
C LYS A 266 -11.96 13.32 -7.60
N THR A 267 -12.31 14.09 -8.65
CA THR A 267 -13.70 14.25 -9.08
C THR A 267 -14.19 13.01 -9.84
N ASP A 268 -15.51 12.85 -9.94
CA ASP A 268 -16.10 11.74 -10.69
C ASP A 268 -15.69 11.76 -12.17
N GLU A 269 -15.53 12.96 -12.76
CA GLU A 269 -15.01 13.10 -14.11
C GLU A 269 -13.62 12.46 -14.28
N MET A 270 -12.72 12.73 -13.31
CA MET A 270 -11.36 12.16 -13.31
C MET A 270 -11.41 10.64 -13.13
N ILE A 271 -12.24 10.15 -12.18
CA ILE A 271 -12.42 8.73 -11.91
C ILE A 271 -12.94 8.00 -13.16
N VAL A 272 -13.92 8.58 -13.86
CA VAL A 272 -14.46 8.01 -15.11
C VAL A 272 -13.41 7.99 -16.22
N LYS A 273 -12.63 9.07 -16.39
CA LYS A 273 -11.58 9.13 -17.40
C LYS A 273 -10.43 8.16 -17.06
N LEU A 274 -10.05 8.04 -15.80
CA LEU A 274 -9.08 7.05 -15.30
C LEU A 274 -9.52 5.62 -15.66
N ALA A 275 -10.77 5.29 -15.36
CA ALA A 275 -11.35 3.98 -15.62
C ALA A 275 -11.42 3.66 -17.12
N LYS A 276 -11.76 4.64 -17.99
CA LYS A 276 -11.75 4.47 -19.45
C LYS A 276 -10.39 4.09 -19.99
N LEU A 277 -9.31 4.50 -19.35
CA LEU A 277 -7.93 4.10 -19.67
C LEU A 277 -7.55 2.75 -19.03
N GLY A 278 -8.45 2.09 -18.28
CA GLY A 278 -8.17 0.86 -17.54
C GLY A 278 -7.42 1.06 -16.23
N GLY A 279 -7.30 2.31 -15.75
CA GLY A 279 -6.58 2.68 -14.55
C GLY A 279 -7.21 2.20 -13.24
N VAL A 280 -6.50 2.41 -12.13
CA VAL A 280 -6.93 2.06 -10.76
C VAL A 280 -6.65 3.22 -9.83
N MET A 281 -7.57 3.47 -8.89
CA MET A 281 -7.43 4.43 -7.82
C MET A 281 -7.29 3.72 -6.47
N GLY A 282 -6.22 4.00 -5.75
CA GLY A 282 -5.97 3.56 -4.37
C GLY A 282 -6.71 4.43 -3.38
N ILE A 283 -7.42 3.79 -2.46
CA ILE A 283 -8.15 4.47 -1.39
C ILE A 283 -7.24 4.65 -0.17
N PRO A 284 -7.10 5.88 0.36
CA PRO A 284 -6.24 6.16 1.50
C PRO A 284 -6.88 5.74 2.82
N MET A 285 -6.04 5.64 3.84
CA MET A 285 -6.47 5.32 5.21
C MET A 285 -6.09 6.43 6.21
N ILE A 286 -5.77 7.62 5.70
CA ILE A 286 -5.50 8.82 6.49
C ILE A 286 -6.82 9.57 6.74
N ARG A 287 -7.07 9.96 7.99
CA ARG A 287 -8.32 10.59 8.46
C ARG A 287 -8.77 11.75 7.58
N PHE A 288 -7.96 12.80 7.53
CA PHE A 288 -8.31 14.04 6.81
C PHE A 288 -8.43 13.85 5.29
N MET A 289 -7.92 12.75 4.73
CA MET A 289 -8.08 12.45 3.31
C MET A 289 -9.43 11.81 3.01
N VAL A 290 -9.96 10.99 3.93
CA VAL A 290 -11.22 10.28 3.70
C VAL A 290 -12.44 11.08 4.17
N LYS A 291 -12.24 12.00 5.12
CA LYS A 291 -13.30 12.90 5.60
C LYS A 291 -12.69 14.12 6.27
N LEU A 292 -13.23 15.31 6.02
CA LEU A 292 -12.70 16.56 6.59
C LEU A 292 -13.04 16.72 8.08
N ASP A 293 -14.20 16.24 8.49
CA ASP A 293 -14.72 16.44 9.85
C ASP A 293 -14.75 15.14 10.65
N GLU A 294 -14.45 15.21 11.94
CA GLU A 294 -14.64 14.10 12.88
C GLU A 294 -16.14 13.86 13.21
N PRO A 295 -16.57 12.68 13.57
CA PRO A 295 -15.75 11.46 13.69
C PRO A 295 -15.45 10.82 12.35
N VAL A 296 -14.21 10.26 12.25
CA VAL A 296 -13.78 9.46 11.10
C VAL A 296 -13.66 8.01 11.53
N THR A 297 -14.15 7.08 10.70
CA THR A 297 -14.18 5.65 10.97
C THR A 297 -13.81 4.86 9.71
N ILE A 298 -13.60 3.55 9.84
CA ILE A 298 -13.40 2.65 8.70
C ILE A 298 -14.56 2.73 7.68
N GLU A 299 -15.80 3.03 8.13
CA GLU A 299 -16.93 3.14 7.22
C GLU A 299 -16.71 4.27 6.19
N ASN A 300 -16.03 5.36 6.58
CA ASN A 300 -15.70 6.43 5.64
C ASN A 300 -14.68 5.96 4.59
N VAL A 301 -13.73 5.09 4.94
CA VAL A 301 -12.84 4.46 3.95
C VAL A 301 -13.64 3.58 2.99
N LEU A 302 -14.57 2.77 3.53
CA LEU A 302 -15.42 1.87 2.73
C LEU A 302 -16.36 2.64 1.79
N ASP A 303 -16.83 3.84 2.20
CA ASP A 303 -17.65 4.71 1.35
C ASP A 303 -16.93 5.13 0.08
N HIS A 304 -15.60 5.33 0.12
CA HIS A 304 -14.80 5.61 -1.07
C HIS A 304 -14.68 4.39 -1.99
N PHE A 305 -14.48 3.18 -1.44
CA PHE A 305 -14.52 1.93 -2.22
C PHE A 305 -15.88 1.75 -2.90
N ASP A 306 -16.97 1.96 -2.15
CA ASP A 306 -18.34 1.89 -2.67
C ASP A 306 -18.56 2.91 -3.79
N HIS A 307 -18.06 4.13 -3.64
CA HIS A 307 -18.24 5.20 -4.63
C HIS A 307 -17.54 4.86 -5.94
N VAL A 308 -16.27 4.43 -5.90
CA VAL A 308 -15.55 4.00 -7.11
C VAL A 308 -16.28 2.81 -7.75
N ALA A 309 -16.63 1.78 -6.96
CA ALA A 309 -17.30 0.59 -7.46
C ALA A 309 -18.65 0.91 -8.14
N LYS A 310 -19.43 1.83 -7.58
CA LYS A 310 -20.72 2.28 -8.16
C LYS A 310 -20.55 3.15 -9.38
N THR A 311 -19.50 3.98 -9.45
CA THR A 311 -19.29 4.94 -10.51
C THR A 311 -18.68 4.30 -11.76
N VAL A 312 -17.70 3.40 -11.57
CA VAL A 312 -16.91 2.86 -12.69
C VAL A 312 -16.65 1.34 -12.63
N GLY A 313 -17.05 0.66 -11.56
CA GLY A 313 -16.84 -0.78 -11.37
C GLY A 313 -15.78 -1.10 -10.32
N VAL A 314 -15.89 -2.29 -9.75
CA VAL A 314 -15.00 -2.80 -8.68
C VAL A 314 -13.55 -2.96 -9.15
N GLU A 315 -13.34 -3.12 -10.45
CA GLU A 315 -12.04 -3.30 -11.08
C GLU A 315 -11.16 -2.05 -11.07
N HIS A 316 -11.69 -0.91 -10.62
CA HIS A 316 -10.97 0.37 -10.61
C HIS A 316 -10.61 0.87 -9.20
N ALA A 317 -10.96 0.14 -8.15
CA ALA A 317 -10.60 0.46 -6.77
C ALA A 317 -9.46 -0.43 -6.24
N GLY A 318 -8.57 0.14 -5.44
CA GLY A 318 -7.48 -0.58 -4.78
C GLY A 318 -7.10 0.04 -3.44
N ILE A 319 -6.08 -0.49 -2.78
CA ILE A 319 -5.53 0.07 -1.55
C ILE A 319 -4.37 1.01 -1.91
N GLY A 320 -4.39 2.22 -1.33
CA GLY A 320 -3.29 3.16 -1.32
C GLY A 320 -3.26 3.85 0.03
N GLY A 321 -2.84 3.12 1.07
CA GLY A 321 -3.09 3.44 2.47
C GLY A 321 -2.47 4.74 2.95
N ASP A 322 -1.35 5.13 2.39
CA ASP A 322 -0.53 6.31 2.75
C ASP A 322 -0.13 6.31 4.24
N LEU A 323 0.04 5.13 4.79
CA LEU A 323 0.44 4.87 6.16
C LEU A 323 1.65 3.95 6.17
N ASP A 324 2.42 3.97 7.26
CA ASP A 324 3.39 2.91 7.52
C ASP A 324 2.70 1.61 7.99
N LEU A 325 3.50 0.56 8.25
CA LEU A 325 2.96 -0.73 8.67
C LEU A 325 2.11 -0.65 9.95
N VAL A 326 2.44 0.22 10.88
CA VAL A 326 1.77 0.35 12.20
C VAL A 326 0.74 1.47 12.26
N GLY A 327 0.48 2.15 11.13
CA GLY A 327 -0.55 3.18 11.03
C GLY A 327 -0.05 4.57 11.44
N ASN A 328 1.22 4.91 11.14
CA ASN A 328 1.86 6.17 11.55
C ASN A 328 1.66 6.43 13.04
N ALA A 329 2.40 5.70 13.86
CA ALA A 329 2.31 5.78 15.33
C ALA A 329 2.70 7.15 15.93
N ASN A 330 2.98 8.14 15.07
CA ASN A 330 3.45 9.46 15.49
C ASN A 330 2.32 10.46 15.71
N PRO A 331 2.30 11.14 16.84
CA PRO A 331 1.47 12.31 16.99
C PRO A 331 2.03 13.45 16.14
N VAL A 332 1.36 13.78 15.04
CA VAL A 332 1.68 14.93 14.15
C VAL A 332 1.66 16.27 14.90
N ASN A 333 1.08 16.30 16.08
CA ASN A 333 1.03 17.48 16.96
C ASN A 333 2.22 17.62 17.91
N SER A 334 3.21 16.71 17.84
CA SER A 334 4.46 16.91 18.61
C SER A 334 5.18 18.17 18.12
N ALA A 335 5.91 18.84 19.01
CA ALA A 335 6.71 20.01 18.65
C ALA A 335 7.74 19.69 17.55
N GLU A 336 8.19 18.44 17.49
CA GLU A 336 9.13 17.92 16.50
C GLU A 336 8.46 17.73 15.12
N ALA A 337 7.25 17.17 15.06
CA ALA A 337 6.51 17.06 13.81
C ALA A 337 6.17 18.44 13.22
N LYS A 338 5.87 19.44 14.05
CA LYS A 338 5.65 20.83 13.61
C LYS A 338 6.91 21.49 13.07
N GLN A 339 8.11 21.06 13.49
CA GLN A 339 9.37 21.55 12.95
C GLN A 339 9.71 20.91 11.60
N GLU A 340 9.22 19.70 11.32
CA GLU A 340 9.46 19.00 10.06
C GLU A 340 8.49 19.40 8.95
N ILE A 341 7.32 19.93 9.30
CA ILE A 341 6.40 20.52 8.34
C ILE A 341 6.90 21.94 8.09
N PRO A 342 7.43 22.25 6.90
CA PRO A 342 7.89 23.60 6.61
C PRO A 342 6.73 24.57 6.84
N SER A 343 6.87 25.46 7.82
CA SER A 343 5.91 26.53 8.13
C SER A 343 5.69 27.52 6.96
N ASN A 344 6.44 27.35 5.88
CA ASN A 344 6.44 28.17 4.68
C ASN A 344 5.73 27.51 3.48
N GLN A 345 4.97 26.41 3.65
CA GLN A 345 4.09 25.93 2.58
C GLN A 345 2.83 26.81 2.55
N PRO A 346 2.70 27.77 1.63
CA PRO A 346 1.46 28.50 1.46
C PRO A 346 0.34 27.47 1.18
N ASN A 347 -0.82 27.68 1.77
CA ASN A 347 -2.00 26.83 1.64
C ASN A 347 -2.00 25.49 2.44
N PHE A 348 -1.08 25.30 3.38
CA PHE A 348 -1.12 24.09 4.23
C PHE A 348 -2.45 24.00 5.02
N ASP A 349 -2.98 25.12 5.49
CA ASP A 349 -4.32 25.18 6.13
C ASP A 349 -5.45 24.76 5.18
N ARG A 350 -5.28 24.99 3.87
CA ARG A 350 -6.25 24.53 2.84
C ARG A 350 -6.22 23.04 2.61
N TYR A 351 -5.18 22.34 3.06
CA TYR A 351 -5.06 20.90 2.95
C TYR A 351 -5.82 20.16 4.06
N HIS A 352 -6.29 20.88 5.08
CA HIS A 352 -6.92 20.27 6.23
C HIS A 352 -6.06 19.20 6.92
N PHE A 353 -4.73 19.36 6.85
CA PHE A 353 -3.79 18.42 7.46
C PHE A 353 -3.91 18.51 8.98
N HIS A 354 -4.62 17.56 9.57
CA HIS A 354 -4.78 17.47 11.01
C HIS A 354 -4.73 16.01 11.46
N ALA A 355 -4.12 15.79 12.61
CA ALA A 355 -4.27 14.55 13.34
C ALA A 355 -5.62 14.52 14.06
N GLY A 356 -6.11 13.33 14.34
CA GLY A 356 -7.28 13.17 15.18
C GLY A 356 -7.05 13.64 16.63
N PRO A 357 -8.10 13.57 17.48
CA PRO A 357 -8.00 13.92 18.90
C PRO A 357 -6.93 13.12 19.66
N ASP A 358 -6.60 11.93 19.18
CA ASP A 358 -5.55 11.03 19.68
C ASP A 358 -4.14 11.33 19.12
N GLY A 359 -4.00 12.37 18.31
CA GLY A 359 -2.74 12.76 17.67
C GLY A 359 -2.32 11.89 16.49
N LYS A 360 -3.15 10.92 16.05
CA LYS A 360 -2.82 10.00 14.95
C LYS A 360 -3.38 10.45 13.61
N LEU A 361 -2.68 10.11 12.53
CA LEU A 361 -3.15 10.33 11.16
C LEU A 361 -4.06 9.22 10.67
N ALA A 362 -3.82 7.97 11.08
CA ALA A 362 -4.61 6.83 10.65
C ALA A 362 -6.07 6.93 11.08
N VAL A 363 -6.95 6.43 10.24
CA VAL A 363 -8.35 6.19 10.59
C VAL A 363 -8.42 5.24 11.79
N PRO A 364 -9.20 5.53 12.85
CA PRO A 364 -9.33 4.67 14.01
C PRO A 364 -9.73 3.23 13.62
N GLY A 365 -9.01 2.27 14.20
CA GLY A 365 -9.17 0.85 13.88
C GLY A 365 -8.39 0.40 12.63
N LEU A 366 -7.69 1.31 11.93
CA LEU A 366 -6.74 0.99 10.87
C LEU A 366 -5.28 1.37 11.25
N ASP A 367 -5.07 1.80 12.49
CA ASP A 367 -3.81 2.24 13.07
C ASP A 367 -2.98 1.07 13.66
N HIS A 368 -2.98 -0.07 12.98
CA HIS A 368 -2.26 -1.29 13.37
C HIS A 368 -1.88 -2.16 12.17
N PRO A 369 -0.91 -3.10 12.32
CA PRO A 369 -0.38 -3.87 11.18
C PRO A 369 -1.38 -4.84 10.54
N LYS A 370 -2.50 -5.17 11.18
CA LYS A 370 -3.50 -6.13 10.69
C LYS A 370 -4.69 -5.48 9.94
N ARG A 371 -4.62 -4.21 9.60
CA ARG A 371 -5.72 -3.44 8.98
C ARG A 371 -6.27 -4.01 7.67
N THR A 372 -5.50 -4.85 6.96
CA THR A 372 -5.99 -5.58 5.77
C THR A 372 -7.17 -6.49 6.10
N TYR A 373 -7.17 -7.08 7.29
CA TYR A 373 -8.26 -7.95 7.76
C TYR A 373 -9.49 -7.12 8.15
N ASP A 374 -9.31 -5.93 8.71
CA ASP A 374 -10.43 -5.00 9.00
C ASP A 374 -11.08 -4.50 7.72
N LEU A 375 -10.27 -4.18 6.71
CA LEU A 375 -10.77 -3.80 5.39
C LEU A 375 -11.56 -4.96 4.76
N ALA A 376 -11.02 -6.17 4.78
CA ALA A 376 -11.71 -7.35 4.26
C ALA A 376 -13.05 -7.61 4.99
N GLU A 377 -13.08 -7.50 6.34
CA GLU A 377 -14.34 -7.59 7.12
C GLU A 377 -15.32 -6.48 6.74
N GLY A 378 -14.82 -5.26 6.52
CA GLY A 378 -15.63 -4.13 6.07
C GLY A 378 -16.27 -4.39 4.72
N LEU A 379 -15.52 -4.84 3.74
CA LEU A 379 -16.01 -5.18 2.39
C LEU A 379 -17.01 -6.36 2.45
N ILE A 380 -16.78 -7.36 3.32
CA ILE A 380 -17.74 -8.44 3.56
C ILE A 380 -19.07 -7.89 4.12
N ARG A 381 -19.02 -6.96 5.07
CA ARG A 381 -20.25 -6.30 5.60
C ARG A 381 -20.98 -5.50 4.52
N ARG A 382 -20.26 -4.88 3.59
CA ARG A 382 -20.80 -4.18 2.41
C ARG A 382 -21.34 -5.15 1.33
N LYS A 383 -21.26 -6.47 1.57
CA LYS A 383 -21.79 -7.55 0.73
C LYS A 383 -21.09 -7.73 -0.62
N TYR A 384 -19.83 -7.31 -0.71
CA TYR A 384 -19.01 -7.65 -1.87
C TYR A 384 -18.75 -9.15 -1.95
N SER A 385 -18.66 -9.68 -3.17
CA SER A 385 -18.30 -11.08 -3.41
C SER A 385 -16.82 -11.34 -3.05
N ASP A 386 -16.44 -12.61 -2.88
CA ASP A 386 -15.04 -12.98 -2.64
C ASP A 386 -14.13 -12.55 -3.79
N ALA A 387 -14.65 -12.60 -5.03
CA ALA A 387 -13.96 -12.15 -6.22
C ALA A 387 -13.72 -10.63 -6.21
N ASP A 388 -14.76 -9.82 -5.91
CA ASP A 388 -14.64 -8.37 -5.84
C ASP A 388 -13.66 -7.93 -4.76
N ILE A 389 -13.72 -8.57 -3.58
CA ILE A 389 -12.80 -8.30 -2.48
C ILE A 389 -11.36 -8.64 -2.89
N GLY A 390 -11.14 -9.76 -3.55
CA GLY A 390 -9.82 -10.14 -4.09
C GLY A 390 -9.28 -9.13 -5.10
N LEU A 391 -10.15 -8.57 -5.97
CA LEU A 391 -9.79 -7.50 -6.89
C LEU A 391 -9.37 -6.24 -6.14
N MET A 392 -10.19 -5.75 -5.19
CA MET A 392 -9.92 -4.53 -4.42
C MET A 392 -8.69 -4.64 -3.51
N LEU A 393 -8.42 -5.82 -2.94
CA LEU A 393 -7.26 -6.03 -2.07
C LEU A 393 -5.93 -6.03 -2.86
N GLY A 394 -5.92 -6.45 -4.14
CA GLY A 394 -4.66 -6.48 -4.89
C GLY A 394 -4.79 -6.88 -6.35
N GLY A 395 -5.85 -7.61 -6.73
CA GLY A 395 -6.04 -8.08 -8.11
C GLY A 395 -6.05 -6.95 -9.14
N ASN A 396 -6.66 -5.82 -8.81
CA ASN A 396 -6.73 -4.64 -9.68
C ASN A 396 -5.33 -4.01 -9.89
N TRP A 397 -4.54 -3.90 -8.83
CA TRP A 397 -3.15 -3.42 -8.94
C TRP A 397 -2.30 -4.35 -9.79
N ARG A 398 -2.40 -5.66 -9.55
CA ARG A 398 -1.72 -6.65 -10.39
C ARG A 398 -2.11 -6.47 -11.87
N ARG A 399 -3.39 -6.37 -12.18
CA ARG A 399 -3.91 -6.22 -13.56
C ARG A 399 -3.36 -4.98 -14.23
N VAL A 400 -3.53 -3.79 -13.60
CA VAL A 400 -3.13 -2.52 -14.21
C VAL A 400 -1.62 -2.41 -14.36
N LEU A 401 -0.84 -2.78 -13.35
CA LEU A 401 0.61 -2.70 -13.41
C LEU A 401 1.17 -3.67 -14.46
N SER A 402 0.66 -4.91 -14.54
CA SER A 402 1.05 -5.85 -15.61
C SER A 402 0.76 -5.29 -17.00
N SER A 403 -0.40 -4.64 -17.19
CA SER A 403 -0.75 -3.99 -18.46
C SER A 403 0.18 -2.82 -18.81
N ILE A 404 0.59 -2.02 -17.82
CA ILE A 404 1.49 -0.89 -18.01
C ILE A 404 2.90 -1.37 -18.38
N TRP A 405 3.40 -2.41 -17.68
CA TRP A 405 4.75 -2.93 -17.89
C TRP A 405 4.91 -3.68 -19.22
N GLY A 406 3.83 -4.01 -19.90
CA GLY A 406 3.86 -4.53 -21.28
C GLY A 406 4.20 -6.03 -21.37
N VAL A 407 3.72 -6.81 -20.42
CA VAL A 407 3.86 -8.28 -20.39
C VAL A 407 2.50 -8.93 -20.55
#